data_196e2acf9d60c718df143c766960222a
#
_entry.id   196e2acf9d60c718df143c766960222a
#
_cell.length_a   1.000
_cell.length_b   1.000
_cell.length_c   1.000
_cell.angle_alpha   90.00
_cell.angle_beta   90.00
_cell.angle_gamma   90.00
#
_symmetry.space_group_name_H-M   'P 1'
#
loop_
_entity.id
_entity.type
_entity.pdbx_description
1 polymer ?
#
loop_
_entity_poly.entity_id
_entity_poly.type
_entity_poly.pdbx_seq_one_letter_code
_entity_poly.pdbx_strand_id
1 'polypeptide(L)'
;RARAPGRGAWIGVGRRAFDEANAKGKLKGALSRAFKTSELQVAEDLGERVETALRQQVLDRLGLEARSGTLINGSERVEQAARQGKVQLLIHAADAGEDGCRSLDQAWRVGGGGKSGLVFPEGRTILSVALGRENVVHIALTDAAAARRVLHAINRWQAFIDPDAGLERAPNSANRAAGPSAADEFVDEGNA
;
A
#
# COMPACT_ATOMS: atom_id res chain seq x y z
N ARG A 1 9.09 -8.11 -3.59
CA ARG A 1 10.11 -8.62 -4.55
C ARG A 1 9.63 -9.96 -5.05
N ALA A 2 9.53 -10.13 -6.37
CA ALA A 2 9.29 -11.45 -6.96
C ALA A 2 10.49 -12.35 -6.61
N ARG A 3 10.24 -13.47 -5.96
CA ARG A 3 11.27 -14.45 -5.58
C ARG A 3 11.24 -15.70 -6.48
N ALA A 4 10.45 -15.65 -7.55
CA ALA A 4 10.44 -16.75 -8.52
C ALA A 4 11.79 -16.79 -9.25
N PRO A 5 12.36 -17.98 -9.49
CA PRO A 5 13.57 -18.11 -10.27
C PRO A 5 13.31 -17.72 -11.73
N GLY A 6 14.28 -17.05 -12.36
CA GLY A 6 14.20 -16.66 -13.75
C GLY A 6 13.88 -15.17 -13.97
N ARG A 7 13.64 -14.82 -15.23
CA ARG A 7 13.28 -13.47 -15.65
C ARG A 7 11.82 -13.17 -15.30
N GLY A 8 11.54 -12.01 -14.70
CA GLY A 8 10.20 -11.53 -14.40
C GLY A 8 9.73 -10.45 -15.37
N ALA A 9 8.43 -10.25 -15.47
CA ALA A 9 7.80 -9.10 -16.11
C ALA A 9 7.02 -8.31 -15.08
N TRP A 10 7.02 -6.97 -15.22
CA TRP A 10 6.23 -6.08 -14.39
C TRP A 10 5.01 -5.60 -15.16
N ILE A 11 3.84 -5.71 -14.55
CA ILE A 11 2.56 -5.29 -15.12
C ILE A 11 1.99 -4.22 -14.20
N GLY A 12 1.90 -2.98 -14.70
CA GLY A 12 1.44 -1.81 -13.94
C GLY A 12 0.06 -1.36 -14.37
N VAL A 13 -0.95 -2.25 -14.30
CA VAL A 13 -2.33 -1.94 -14.65
C VAL A 13 -3.28 -2.42 -13.54
N GLY A 14 -4.44 -1.76 -13.40
CA GLY A 14 -5.49 -2.21 -12.50
C GLY A 14 -6.22 -3.46 -13.01
N ARG A 15 -7.00 -4.09 -12.14
CA ARG A 15 -7.70 -5.35 -12.35
C ARG A 15 -8.52 -5.36 -13.64
N ARG A 16 -9.34 -4.34 -13.87
CA ARG A 16 -10.20 -4.25 -15.05
C ARG A 16 -9.40 -4.28 -16.36
N ALA A 17 -8.38 -3.42 -16.49
CA ALA A 17 -7.54 -3.36 -17.67
C ALA A 17 -6.72 -4.66 -17.85
N PHE A 18 -6.32 -5.31 -16.76
CA PHE A 18 -5.65 -6.60 -16.76
C PHE A 18 -6.56 -7.69 -17.32
N ASP A 19 -7.80 -7.82 -16.81
CA ASP A 19 -8.76 -8.84 -17.26
C ASP A 19 -9.16 -8.63 -18.72
N GLU A 20 -9.39 -7.38 -19.16
CA GLU A 20 -9.64 -7.06 -20.56
C GLU A 20 -8.46 -7.45 -21.48
N ALA A 21 -7.23 -7.20 -21.07
CA ALA A 21 -6.05 -7.57 -21.84
C ALA A 21 -5.86 -9.09 -21.89
N ASN A 22 -6.22 -9.80 -20.81
CA ASN A 22 -6.18 -11.25 -20.76
C ASN A 22 -7.23 -11.87 -21.71
N ALA A 23 -8.48 -11.43 -21.61
CA ALA A 23 -9.59 -11.91 -22.45
C ALA A 23 -9.34 -11.68 -23.95
N LYS A 24 -8.71 -10.55 -24.31
CA LYS A 24 -8.35 -10.20 -25.70
C LYS A 24 -7.03 -10.85 -26.18
N GLY A 25 -6.38 -11.70 -25.38
CA GLY A 25 -5.09 -12.33 -25.70
C GLY A 25 -3.89 -11.38 -25.75
N LYS A 26 -4.09 -10.08 -25.46
CA LYS A 26 -3.04 -9.06 -25.48
C LYS A 26 -1.97 -9.33 -24.43
N LEU A 27 -2.38 -9.81 -23.24
CA LEU A 27 -1.46 -10.18 -22.16
C LEU A 27 -0.57 -11.32 -22.58
N LYS A 28 -1.14 -12.40 -23.15
CA LYS A 28 -0.39 -13.54 -23.69
C LYS A 28 0.62 -13.09 -24.75
N GLY A 29 0.19 -12.27 -25.71
CA GLY A 29 1.05 -11.75 -26.77
C GLY A 29 2.21 -10.89 -26.23
N ALA A 30 1.96 -10.03 -25.24
CA ALA A 30 3.00 -9.23 -24.60
C ALA A 30 4.02 -10.07 -23.84
N LEU A 31 3.55 -11.03 -23.05
CA LEU A 31 4.41 -11.96 -22.31
C LEU A 31 5.21 -12.87 -23.23
N SER A 32 4.60 -13.40 -24.31
CA SER A 32 5.30 -14.23 -25.30
C SER A 32 6.45 -13.47 -25.95
N ARG A 33 6.26 -12.20 -26.28
CA ARG A 33 7.34 -11.34 -26.81
C ARG A 33 8.43 -11.09 -25.76
N ALA A 34 8.04 -10.77 -24.53
CA ALA A 34 8.98 -10.49 -23.43
C ALA A 34 9.87 -11.68 -23.09
N PHE A 35 9.28 -12.88 -23.08
CA PHE A 35 9.98 -14.13 -22.76
C PHE A 35 10.51 -14.89 -23.98
N LYS A 36 10.21 -14.41 -25.21
CA LYS A 36 10.61 -15.04 -26.47
C LYS A 36 10.15 -16.51 -26.53
N THR A 37 8.90 -16.80 -26.23
CA THR A 37 8.30 -18.12 -26.24
C THR A 37 6.89 -18.07 -26.82
N SER A 38 6.50 -19.12 -27.58
CA SER A 38 5.13 -19.33 -28.08
C SER A 38 4.28 -20.24 -27.18
N GLU A 39 4.91 -20.94 -26.25
CA GLU A 39 4.27 -21.98 -25.42
C GLU A 39 3.64 -21.44 -24.13
N LEU A 40 3.51 -20.13 -24.01
CA LEU A 40 2.96 -19.52 -22.83
C LEU A 40 1.45 -19.78 -22.70
N GLN A 41 1.05 -20.32 -21.56
CA GLN A 41 -0.35 -20.40 -21.15
C GLN A 41 -0.63 -19.34 -20.08
N VAL A 42 -1.71 -18.59 -20.24
CA VAL A 42 -2.17 -17.61 -19.28
C VAL A 42 -3.55 -18.05 -18.81
N ALA A 43 -3.72 -18.26 -17.51
CA ALA A 43 -4.99 -18.68 -16.95
C ALA A 43 -6.04 -17.58 -17.13
N GLU A 44 -7.29 -17.95 -17.40
CA GLU A 44 -8.40 -17.00 -17.56
C GLU A 44 -8.67 -16.24 -16.26
N ASP A 45 -8.56 -16.93 -15.13
CA ASP A 45 -8.76 -16.40 -13.77
C ASP A 45 -7.50 -15.74 -13.17
N LEU A 46 -6.47 -15.46 -14.00
CA LEU A 46 -5.20 -14.91 -13.48
C LEU A 46 -5.38 -13.60 -12.71
N GLY A 47 -6.29 -12.72 -13.15
CA GLY A 47 -6.59 -11.47 -12.44
C GLY A 47 -7.12 -11.71 -11.03
N GLU A 48 -8.03 -12.67 -10.86
CA GLU A 48 -8.57 -13.06 -9.56
C GLU A 48 -7.49 -13.67 -8.65
N ARG A 49 -6.64 -14.51 -9.20
CA ARG A 49 -5.50 -15.08 -8.47
C ARG A 49 -4.51 -14.00 -7.99
N VAL A 50 -4.25 -13.01 -8.84
CA VAL A 50 -3.37 -11.88 -8.49
C VAL A 50 -3.99 -11.06 -7.37
N GLU A 51 -5.28 -10.73 -7.45
CA GLU A 51 -5.98 -9.98 -6.40
C GLU A 51 -5.97 -10.74 -5.07
N THR A 52 -6.34 -12.04 -5.10
CA THR A 52 -6.31 -12.90 -3.92
C THR A 52 -4.90 -12.96 -3.30
N ALA A 53 -3.86 -13.08 -4.12
CA ALA A 53 -2.48 -13.11 -3.64
C ALA A 53 -2.04 -11.77 -3.02
N LEU A 54 -2.43 -10.64 -3.61
CA LEU A 54 -2.13 -9.30 -3.07
C LEU A 54 -2.86 -9.08 -1.74
N ARG A 55 -4.15 -9.45 -1.68
CA ARG A 55 -4.95 -9.42 -0.46
C ARG A 55 -4.31 -10.25 0.65
N GLN A 56 -3.99 -11.51 0.36
CA GLN A 56 -3.37 -12.41 1.33
C GLN A 56 -2.03 -11.88 1.83
N GLN A 57 -1.21 -11.28 0.94
CA GLN A 57 0.05 -10.67 1.34
C GLN A 57 -0.12 -9.55 2.38
N VAL A 58 -1.21 -8.75 2.28
CA VAL A 58 -1.54 -7.73 3.28
C VAL A 58 -1.92 -8.38 4.60
N LEU A 59 -2.82 -9.36 4.57
CA LEU A 59 -3.31 -10.05 5.78
C LEU A 59 -2.16 -10.76 6.52
N ASP A 60 -1.29 -11.46 5.79
CA ASP A 60 -0.10 -12.10 6.36
C ASP A 60 0.84 -11.08 7.00
N ARG A 61 1.02 -9.91 6.35
CA ARG A 61 1.84 -8.83 6.88
C ARG A 61 1.27 -8.29 8.19
N LEU A 62 -0.04 -8.02 8.25
CA LEU A 62 -0.71 -7.58 9.48
C LEU A 62 -0.53 -8.60 10.60
N GLY A 63 -0.72 -9.89 10.32
CA GLY A 63 -0.49 -10.97 11.27
C GLY A 63 0.94 -11.06 11.78
N LEU A 64 1.94 -10.81 10.91
CA LEU A 64 3.35 -10.75 11.31
C LEU A 64 3.64 -9.56 12.24
N GLU A 65 3.13 -8.37 11.90
CA GLU A 65 3.34 -7.17 12.73
C GLU A 65 2.62 -7.28 14.07
N ALA A 66 1.48 -7.95 14.13
CA ALA A 66 0.78 -8.24 15.40
C ALA A 66 1.62 -9.18 16.30
N ARG A 67 2.17 -10.24 15.73
CA ARG A 67 3.05 -11.17 16.48
C ARG A 67 4.35 -10.54 16.94
N SER A 68 4.89 -9.59 16.17
CA SER A 68 6.11 -8.86 16.56
C SER A 68 5.86 -7.73 17.56
N GLY A 69 4.59 -7.46 17.93
CA GLY A 69 4.23 -6.41 18.87
C GLY A 69 4.27 -4.98 18.29
N THR A 70 4.51 -4.82 16.98
CA THR A 70 4.53 -3.53 16.30
C THR A 70 3.14 -3.04 15.87
N LEU A 71 2.13 -3.93 15.95
CA LEU A 71 0.73 -3.63 15.70
C LEU A 71 -0.08 -3.81 16.98
N ILE A 72 -0.89 -2.80 17.30
CA ILE A 72 -1.86 -2.82 18.40
C ILE A 72 -3.28 -2.73 17.86
N ASN A 73 -4.23 -3.28 18.60
CA ASN A 73 -5.67 -3.26 18.30
C ASN A 73 -6.48 -2.95 19.55
N GLY A 74 -7.74 -2.59 19.36
CA GLY A 74 -8.69 -2.17 20.40
C GLY A 74 -8.70 -0.65 20.60
N SER A 75 -9.91 -0.07 20.62
CA SER A 75 -10.11 1.38 20.56
C SER A 75 -9.37 2.13 21.67
N GLU A 76 -9.46 1.71 22.92
CA GLU A 76 -8.80 2.36 24.05
C GLU A 76 -7.27 2.35 23.93
N ARG A 77 -6.68 1.19 23.57
CA ARG A 77 -5.23 1.08 23.41
C ARG A 77 -4.72 1.90 22.25
N VAL A 78 -5.45 1.90 21.13
CA VAL A 78 -5.13 2.69 19.95
C VAL A 78 -5.24 4.18 20.26
N GLU A 79 -6.31 4.61 20.96
CA GLU A 79 -6.51 6.00 21.37
C GLU A 79 -5.38 6.48 22.29
N GLN A 80 -5.05 5.71 23.30
CA GLN A 80 -3.96 6.06 24.22
C GLN A 80 -2.63 6.21 23.49
N ALA A 81 -2.28 5.25 22.63
CA ALA A 81 -1.04 5.31 21.83
C ALA A 81 -1.05 6.50 20.86
N ALA A 82 -2.20 6.81 20.25
CA ALA A 82 -2.38 7.91 19.33
C ALA A 82 -2.14 9.26 20.04
N ARG A 83 -2.77 9.49 21.19
CA ARG A 83 -2.56 10.72 22.00
C ARG A 83 -1.12 10.88 22.48
N GLN A 84 -0.41 9.77 22.71
CA GLN A 84 1.01 9.76 23.10
C GLN A 84 1.99 9.95 21.93
N GLY A 85 1.50 10.16 20.69
CA GLY A 85 2.34 10.31 19.50
C GLY A 85 3.08 9.05 19.07
N LYS A 86 2.65 7.87 19.54
CA LYS A 86 3.30 6.59 19.25
C LYS A 86 2.80 5.93 17.97
N VAL A 87 1.70 6.41 17.37
CA VAL A 87 1.08 5.80 16.19
C VAL A 87 1.71 6.36 14.92
N GLN A 88 2.24 5.46 14.09
CA GLN A 88 2.85 5.76 12.80
C GLN A 88 1.88 5.55 11.63
N LEU A 89 0.89 4.67 11.81
CA LEU A 89 -0.18 4.42 10.83
C LEU A 89 -1.42 3.96 11.58
N LEU A 90 -2.53 4.66 11.39
CA LEU A 90 -3.84 4.29 11.90
C LEU A 90 -4.67 3.68 10.76
N ILE A 91 -5.36 2.57 11.04
CA ILE A 91 -6.17 1.85 10.05
C ILE A 91 -7.53 1.51 10.67
N HIS A 92 -8.59 1.78 9.91
CA HIS A 92 -9.96 1.45 10.25
C HIS A 92 -10.50 0.37 9.31
N ALA A 93 -11.27 -0.58 9.81
CA ALA A 93 -12.01 -1.53 8.98
C ALA A 93 -13.01 -0.80 8.07
N ALA A 94 -13.35 -1.37 6.90
CA ALA A 94 -14.31 -0.76 5.99
C ALA A 94 -15.69 -0.53 6.62
N ASP A 95 -16.08 -1.39 7.56
CA ASP A 95 -17.34 -1.34 8.31
C ASP A 95 -17.21 -0.70 9.70
N ALA A 96 -16.16 0.09 9.92
CA ALA A 96 -15.97 0.85 11.16
C ALA A 96 -17.01 1.96 11.28
N GLY A 97 -17.56 2.16 12.49
CA GLY A 97 -18.49 3.24 12.75
C GLY A 97 -17.82 4.61 12.67
N GLU A 98 -18.50 5.58 12.08
CA GLU A 98 -17.96 6.94 11.87
C GLU A 98 -17.51 7.63 13.16
N ASP A 99 -18.23 7.45 14.26
CA ASP A 99 -17.88 8.07 15.54
C ASP A 99 -16.55 7.52 16.08
N GLY A 100 -16.34 6.20 15.97
CA GLY A 100 -15.09 5.57 16.35
C GLY A 100 -13.93 6.05 15.48
N CYS A 101 -14.13 6.16 14.17
CA CYS A 101 -13.14 6.70 13.25
C CYS A 101 -12.78 8.15 13.61
N ARG A 102 -13.78 9.02 13.77
CA ARG A 102 -13.57 10.44 14.13
C ARG A 102 -12.82 10.62 15.44
N SER A 103 -13.19 9.84 16.47
CA SER A 103 -12.55 9.90 17.79
C SER A 103 -11.06 9.53 17.70
N LEU A 104 -10.73 8.43 17.03
CA LEU A 104 -9.34 7.96 16.89
C LEU A 104 -8.51 8.85 15.97
N ASP A 105 -9.10 9.38 14.91
CA ASP A 105 -8.46 10.37 14.04
C ASP A 105 -8.11 11.64 14.80
N GLN A 106 -9.03 12.12 15.66
CA GLN A 106 -8.77 13.27 16.53
C GLN A 106 -7.64 12.96 17.51
N ALA A 107 -7.67 11.81 18.18
CA ALA A 107 -6.62 11.40 19.09
C ALA A 107 -5.25 11.35 18.40
N TRP A 108 -5.20 10.84 17.16
CA TRP A 108 -3.99 10.77 16.38
C TRP A 108 -3.47 12.15 15.95
N ARG A 109 -4.35 13.06 15.54
CA ARG A 109 -3.97 14.46 15.26
C ARG A 109 -3.39 15.16 16.48
N VAL A 110 -4.03 15.00 17.65
CA VAL A 110 -3.55 15.59 18.92
C VAL A 110 -2.16 15.08 19.28
N GLY A 111 -1.86 13.82 19.02
CA GLY A 111 -0.53 13.25 19.22
C GLY A 111 0.49 13.60 18.13
N GLY A 112 0.17 14.53 17.21
CA GLY A 112 1.09 14.93 16.13
C GLY A 112 1.14 14.01 14.92
N GLY A 113 0.18 13.11 14.79
CA GLY A 113 0.06 12.18 13.67
C GLY A 113 -0.69 12.73 12.45
N GLY A 114 -1.20 11.83 11.62
CA GLY A 114 -1.91 12.16 10.38
C GLY A 114 -3.29 12.78 10.57
N LYS A 115 -3.88 13.26 9.48
CA LYS A 115 -5.22 13.88 9.49
C LYS A 115 -6.33 12.87 9.74
N SER A 116 -6.23 11.68 9.11
CA SER A 116 -7.19 10.59 9.22
C SER A 116 -6.52 9.25 9.03
N GLY A 117 -7.06 8.20 9.65
CA GLY A 117 -6.65 6.84 9.45
C GLY A 117 -6.96 6.35 8.03
N LEU A 118 -6.25 5.34 7.59
CA LEU A 118 -6.51 4.65 6.33
C LEU A 118 -7.72 3.73 6.50
N VAL A 119 -8.66 3.79 5.56
CA VAL A 119 -9.75 2.81 5.50
C VAL A 119 -9.22 1.56 4.80
N PHE A 120 -9.28 0.44 5.52
CA PHE A 120 -8.90 -0.86 4.99
C PHE A 120 -9.99 -1.37 4.03
N PRO A 121 -9.66 -1.98 2.88
CA PRO A 121 -10.67 -2.41 1.91
C PRO A 121 -11.61 -3.53 2.40
N GLU A 122 -11.31 -4.13 3.55
CA GLU A 122 -12.10 -5.23 4.13
C GLU A 122 -12.69 -4.85 5.49
N GLY A 123 -13.78 -5.54 5.85
CA GLY A 123 -14.45 -5.35 7.13
C GLY A 123 -13.73 -6.01 8.31
N ARG A 124 -14.27 -5.76 9.50
CA ARG A 124 -13.75 -6.26 10.79
C ARG A 124 -13.58 -7.78 10.86
N THR A 125 -14.45 -8.54 10.21
CA THR A 125 -14.37 -10.00 10.20
C THR A 125 -13.06 -10.49 9.63
N ILE A 126 -12.61 -9.91 8.51
CA ILE A 126 -11.36 -10.28 7.85
C ILE A 126 -10.15 -9.83 8.67
N LEU A 127 -10.19 -8.62 9.23
CA LEU A 127 -9.13 -8.15 10.13
C LEU A 127 -9.02 -9.03 11.38
N SER A 128 -10.14 -9.44 11.94
CA SER A 128 -10.20 -10.31 13.14
C SER A 128 -9.54 -11.64 12.86
N VAL A 129 -9.86 -12.28 11.73
CA VAL A 129 -9.23 -13.54 11.31
C VAL A 129 -7.73 -13.38 11.09
N ALA A 130 -7.31 -12.33 10.37
CA ALA A 130 -5.91 -12.08 10.07
C ALA A 130 -5.04 -11.88 11.33
N LEU A 131 -5.63 -11.29 12.37
CA LEU A 131 -4.92 -11.01 13.62
C LEU A 131 -5.12 -12.09 14.70
N GLY A 132 -5.97 -13.09 14.45
CA GLY A 132 -6.33 -14.10 15.43
C GLY A 132 -6.98 -13.50 16.68
N ARG A 133 -7.85 -12.51 16.49
CA ARG A 133 -8.55 -11.76 17.54
C ARG A 133 -10.02 -11.61 17.19
N GLU A 134 -10.84 -11.32 18.18
CA GLU A 134 -12.25 -11.03 17.97
C GLU A 134 -12.48 -9.53 17.81
N ASN A 135 -13.45 -9.16 16.95
CA ASN A 135 -13.97 -7.82 16.77
C ASN A 135 -12.90 -6.73 16.57
N VAL A 136 -11.99 -6.95 15.63
CA VAL A 136 -10.95 -5.97 15.30
C VAL A 136 -11.50 -4.95 14.31
N VAL A 137 -11.74 -3.73 14.77
CA VAL A 137 -12.27 -2.62 13.98
C VAL A 137 -11.21 -1.59 13.68
N HIS A 138 -10.33 -1.31 14.65
CA HIS A 138 -9.27 -0.31 14.55
C HIS A 138 -7.94 -0.93 14.96
N ILE A 139 -6.92 -0.65 14.17
CA ILE A 139 -5.54 -1.08 14.41
C ILE A 139 -4.58 0.08 14.22
N ALA A 140 -3.46 0.03 14.92
CA ALA A 140 -2.40 1.01 14.74
C ALA A 140 -1.02 0.36 14.72
N LEU A 141 -0.16 0.84 13.84
CA LEU A 141 1.27 0.49 13.79
C LEU A 141 2.05 1.52 14.60
N THR A 142 2.86 1.04 15.53
CA THR A 142 3.65 1.89 16.44
C THR A 142 5.13 2.00 16.02
N ASP A 143 5.56 1.18 15.06
CA ASP A 143 6.89 1.21 14.46
C ASP A 143 6.85 1.75 13.03
N ALA A 144 7.71 2.70 12.71
CA ALA A 144 7.72 3.36 11.40
C ALA A 144 8.10 2.42 10.24
N ALA A 145 8.96 1.43 10.47
CA ALA A 145 9.33 0.46 9.44
C ALA A 145 8.18 -0.53 9.19
N ALA A 146 7.49 -0.96 10.26
CA ALA A 146 6.27 -1.77 10.16
C ALA A 146 5.17 -1.03 9.40
N ALA A 147 4.91 0.24 9.75
CA ALA A 147 3.95 1.09 9.07
C ALA A 147 4.23 1.19 7.56
N ARG A 148 5.49 1.44 7.16
CA ARG A 148 5.88 1.47 5.74
C ARG A 148 5.66 0.14 5.02
N ARG A 149 5.98 -1.00 5.66
CA ARG A 149 5.77 -2.33 5.07
C ARG A 149 4.29 -2.63 4.84
N VAL A 150 3.45 -2.33 5.84
CA VAL A 150 2.00 -2.52 5.75
C VAL A 150 1.40 -1.59 4.71
N LEU A 151 1.72 -0.29 4.76
CA LEU A 151 1.23 0.70 3.79
C LEU A 151 1.61 0.33 2.36
N HIS A 152 2.86 -0.10 2.13
CA HIS A 152 3.30 -0.57 0.81
C HIS A 152 2.48 -1.77 0.31
N ALA A 153 2.18 -2.74 1.17
CA ALA A 153 1.37 -3.89 0.79
C ALA A 153 -0.07 -3.49 0.47
N ILE A 154 -0.69 -2.64 1.30
CA ILE A 154 -2.05 -2.12 1.08
C ILE A 154 -2.11 -1.32 -0.23
N ASN A 155 -1.19 -0.40 -0.45
CA ASN A 155 -1.17 0.43 -1.67
C ASN A 155 -1.03 -0.42 -2.94
N ARG A 156 -0.23 -1.49 -2.91
CA ARG A 156 -0.12 -2.41 -4.06
C ARG A 156 -1.44 -3.12 -4.35
N TRP A 157 -2.14 -3.55 -3.34
CA TRP A 157 -3.43 -4.19 -3.51
C TRP A 157 -4.49 -3.18 -3.98
N GLN A 158 -4.60 -2.03 -3.33
CA GLN A 158 -5.52 -0.96 -3.74
C GLN A 158 -5.27 -0.49 -5.18
N ALA A 159 -4.02 -0.27 -5.58
CA ALA A 159 -3.69 0.12 -6.95
C ALA A 159 -4.09 -0.94 -8.01
N PHE A 160 -4.21 -2.20 -7.61
CA PHE A 160 -4.69 -3.25 -8.50
C PHE A 160 -6.20 -3.28 -8.59
N ILE A 161 -6.93 -3.21 -7.47
CA ILE A 161 -8.39 -3.29 -7.45
C ILE A 161 -9.06 -1.97 -7.87
N ASP A 162 -8.46 -0.83 -7.52
CA ASP A 162 -8.95 0.51 -7.83
C ASP A 162 -7.76 1.45 -8.12
N PRO A 163 -7.30 1.49 -9.39
CA PRO A 163 -6.16 2.31 -9.78
C PRO A 163 -6.41 3.81 -9.58
N ASP A 164 -7.66 4.26 -9.59
CA ASP A 164 -8.01 5.69 -9.47
C ASP A 164 -8.01 6.14 -8.01
N ALA A 165 -8.28 5.25 -7.04
CA ALA A 165 -8.21 5.55 -5.61
C ALA A 165 -6.79 5.93 -5.14
N GLY A 166 -5.76 5.51 -5.86
CA GLY A 166 -4.35 5.84 -5.58
C GLY A 166 -3.95 7.27 -5.96
N LEU A 167 -4.62 7.87 -6.92
CA LEU A 167 -4.31 9.23 -7.42
C LEU A 167 -4.77 10.33 -6.46
N GLU A 168 -5.80 10.08 -5.67
CA GLU A 168 -6.31 11.05 -4.68
C GLU A 168 -5.52 11.07 -3.37
N ARG A 169 -4.65 10.09 -3.09
CA ARG A 169 -3.98 9.90 -1.80
C ARG A 169 -2.47 10.12 -1.78
N ALA A 170 -1.84 10.44 -2.91
CA ALA A 170 -0.42 10.80 -2.93
C ALA A 170 -0.26 12.28 -2.52
N PRO A 171 0.26 12.61 -1.33
CA PRO A 171 0.79 13.95 -1.13
C PRO A 171 1.98 14.09 -2.08
N ASN A 172 1.96 15.16 -2.85
CA ASN A 172 2.94 15.54 -3.86
C ASN A 172 4.36 15.61 -3.26
N SER A 173 5.05 14.47 -3.17
CA SER A 173 6.45 14.38 -2.71
C SER A 173 7.45 14.34 -3.87
N ALA A 174 6.99 14.57 -5.11
CA ALA A 174 7.85 14.57 -6.30
C ALA A 174 8.52 15.92 -6.59
N ASN A 175 8.40 16.95 -5.71
CA ASN A 175 8.96 18.28 -5.99
C ASN A 175 9.98 18.76 -4.94
N ARG A 176 10.89 17.88 -4.50
CA ARG A 176 12.05 18.26 -3.67
C ARG A 176 13.35 17.59 -4.09
N ALA A 177 13.63 17.56 -5.40
CA ALA A 177 14.94 17.19 -5.93
C ALA A 177 15.22 17.94 -7.23
N ALA A 178 15.16 19.27 -7.16
CA ALA A 178 15.85 20.14 -8.13
C ALA A 178 16.50 21.25 -7.32
N GLY A 179 17.67 20.95 -6.76
CA GLY A 179 18.59 21.94 -6.28
C GLY A 179 19.10 22.78 -7.47
N PRO A 180 19.42 24.08 -7.28
CA PRO A 180 19.86 24.94 -8.37
C PRO A 180 21.20 24.45 -8.92
N SER A 181 21.23 24.19 -10.22
CA SER A 181 22.43 24.01 -11.01
C SER A 181 23.22 25.30 -10.96
N ALA A 182 24.44 25.25 -10.41
CA ALA A 182 25.43 26.28 -10.59
C ALA A 182 25.88 26.24 -12.06
N ALA A 183 25.40 27.20 -12.84
CA ALA A 183 25.90 27.47 -14.16
C ALA A 183 26.96 28.55 -14.05
N ASP A 184 28.19 28.20 -14.41
CA ASP A 184 29.26 28.96 -15.05
C ASP A 184 29.23 30.49 -14.96
N GLU A 185 30.09 31.04 -14.14
CA GLU A 185 30.77 32.29 -14.44
C GLU A 185 32.17 31.97 -14.99
N PHE A 186 32.26 31.88 -16.31
CA PHE A 186 33.52 31.96 -17.04
C PHE A 186 33.74 33.41 -17.36
N VAL A 187 34.57 34.09 -16.58
CA VAL A 187 35.08 35.44 -16.91
C VAL A 187 36.30 35.26 -17.74
N ASP A 188 36.17 35.64 -19.00
CA ASP A 188 37.26 35.85 -19.93
C ASP A 188 37.94 37.19 -19.61
N GLU A 189 39.18 37.19 -19.10
CA GLU A 189 40.07 38.37 -19.12
C GLU A 189 41.14 38.13 -20.16
N GLY A 190 40.86 38.68 -21.36
CA GLY A 190 41.81 38.84 -22.40
C GLY A 190 42.61 40.15 -22.24
N ASN A 191 43.87 39.99 -22.23
CA ASN A 191 44.92 40.75 -22.95
C ASN A 191 45.05 42.25 -22.79
N ALA A 192 46.16 42.65 -22.22
CA ALA A 192 47.04 43.72 -22.74
C ALA A 192 48.48 43.45 -22.28
#